data_b9e9925434f981abb1c567c7b7ee8238
#
_entry.id   b9e9925434f981abb1c567c7b7ee8238
#
_cell.length_a   1.000
_cell.length_b   1.000
_cell.length_c   1.000
_cell.angle_alpha   90.00
_cell.angle_beta   90.00
_cell.angle_gamma   90.00
#
_symmetry.space_group_name_H-M   'P 1'
#
loop_
_entity.id
_entity.type
_entity.pdbx_description
1 polymer ?
#
loop_
_entity_poly.entity_id
_entity_poly.type
_entity_poly.pdbx_seq_one_letter_code
_entity_poly.pdbx_strand_id
1 'polypeptide(L)'
;ADKKDAQLCLATSKDLIHWERHGIIIPAYKGKWNVKWTKSGAMVPEKINGKYWMYYLADAKGKDSQMGVAFSEDLLHWTEALDHPVLASRPGSFDSQVVEPGPPPVITREGIFLIYNGAADNLVYSTGWALFDKKDPTKVLARSDQPVFGPELEWEKVGQVPNVVFVEGAVRDGKRWLFYYGGADKYIGVATAPVR
;
A
#
# COMPACT_ATOMS: atom_id res chain seq x y z
N ALA A 1 8.22 -15.28 -24.02
CA ALA A 1 7.53 -14.08 -23.55
C ALA A 1 8.36 -13.55 -22.38
N ASP A 2 8.92 -12.37 -22.53
CA ASP A 2 9.68 -11.72 -21.47
C ASP A 2 8.74 -11.54 -20.29
N LYS A 3 9.11 -12.09 -19.14
CA LYS A 3 8.42 -11.83 -17.88
C LYS A 3 8.61 -10.34 -17.60
N LYS A 4 7.58 -9.56 -17.88
CA LYS A 4 7.59 -8.14 -17.58
C LYS A 4 7.32 -8.00 -16.09
N ASP A 5 8.34 -7.65 -15.35
CA ASP A 5 8.18 -7.32 -13.96
C ASP A 5 7.46 -5.98 -13.83
N ALA A 6 6.54 -5.90 -12.86
CA ALA A 6 5.88 -4.64 -12.54
C ALA A 6 6.90 -3.65 -11.98
N GLN A 7 6.80 -2.39 -12.37
CA GLN A 7 7.62 -1.30 -11.86
C GLN A 7 6.74 -0.08 -11.59
N LEU A 8 7.01 0.59 -10.48
CA LEU A 8 6.24 1.75 -10.08
C LEU A 8 6.55 2.94 -10.99
N CYS A 9 5.51 3.46 -11.65
CA CYS A 9 5.57 4.58 -12.56
C CYS A 9 4.78 5.77 -12.04
N LEU A 10 5.10 6.97 -12.52
CA LEU A 10 4.38 8.21 -12.24
C LEU A 10 3.69 8.73 -13.50
N ALA A 11 2.46 9.17 -13.32
CA ALA A 11 1.79 10.07 -14.25
C ALA A 11 1.14 11.20 -13.44
N THR A 12 1.12 12.40 -14.00
CA THR A 12 0.51 13.60 -13.39
C THR A 12 -0.57 14.18 -14.28
N SER A 13 -1.57 14.81 -13.67
CA SER A 13 -2.64 15.49 -14.36
C SER A 13 -3.06 16.74 -13.59
N LYS A 14 -3.54 17.77 -14.30
CA LYS A 14 -4.14 18.97 -13.73
C LYS A 14 -5.67 18.92 -13.70
N ASP A 15 -6.27 18.02 -14.46
CA ASP A 15 -7.72 17.95 -14.69
C ASP A 15 -8.29 16.52 -14.57
N LEU A 16 -7.45 15.51 -14.29
CA LEU A 16 -7.76 14.08 -14.22
C LEU A 16 -8.22 13.47 -15.55
N ILE A 17 -8.09 14.21 -16.66
CA ILE A 17 -8.44 13.78 -18.03
C ILE A 17 -7.19 13.66 -18.88
N HIS A 18 -6.34 14.69 -18.85
CA HIS A 18 -5.08 14.72 -19.59
C HIS A 18 -3.91 14.38 -18.68
N TRP A 19 -3.16 13.35 -19.04
CA TRP A 19 -2.08 12.79 -18.21
C TRP A 19 -0.71 12.90 -18.89
N GLU A 20 0.24 13.44 -18.15
CA GLU A 20 1.65 13.39 -18.49
C GLU A 20 2.32 12.19 -17.82
N ARG A 21 2.96 11.33 -18.60
CA ARG A 21 3.65 10.12 -18.10
C ARG A 21 5.13 10.41 -17.91
N HIS A 22 5.62 10.20 -16.70
CA HIS A 22 7.03 10.42 -16.34
C HIS A 22 7.87 9.14 -16.35
N GLY A 23 7.25 7.98 -16.55
CA GLY A 23 7.94 6.69 -16.57
C GLY A 23 8.20 6.11 -15.19
N ILE A 24 9.22 5.26 -15.09
CA ILE A 24 9.55 4.51 -13.88
C ILE A 24 10.19 5.43 -12.84
N ILE A 25 9.64 5.44 -11.62
CA ILE A 25 10.14 6.24 -10.50
C ILE A 25 10.79 5.38 -9.41
N ILE A 26 10.31 4.16 -9.18
CA ILE A 26 10.97 3.17 -8.33
C ILE A 26 11.16 1.89 -9.16
N PRO A 27 12.38 1.66 -9.67
CA PRO A 27 12.64 0.52 -10.53
C PRO A 27 12.72 -0.78 -9.73
N ALA A 28 12.33 -1.87 -10.38
CA ALA A 28 12.59 -3.21 -9.89
C ALA A 28 14.09 -3.55 -9.89
N TYR A 29 14.51 -4.49 -9.04
CA TYR A 29 15.88 -5.06 -8.98
C TYR A 29 17.00 -4.09 -8.58
N LYS A 30 16.72 -2.96 -7.96
CA LYS A 30 17.76 -2.00 -7.60
C LYS A 30 18.03 -1.83 -6.13
N GLY A 31 17.09 -2.22 -5.26
CA GLY A 31 17.27 -2.11 -3.84
C GLY A 31 18.15 -3.21 -3.25
N LYS A 32 18.58 -3.05 -2.01
CA LYS A 32 19.31 -4.09 -1.29
C LYS A 32 18.42 -5.26 -0.90
N TRP A 33 17.14 -5.00 -0.69
CA TRP A 33 16.14 -5.95 -0.27
C TRP A 33 15.05 -6.18 -1.34
N ASN A 34 14.71 -5.16 -2.14
CA ASN A 34 13.74 -5.25 -3.23
C ASN A 34 14.42 -5.89 -4.46
N VAL A 35 14.17 -7.17 -4.67
CA VAL A 35 14.92 -7.97 -5.66
C VAL A 35 14.11 -8.35 -6.89
N LYS A 36 12.86 -7.89 -6.98
CA LYS A 36 11.99 -8.10 -8.15
C LYS A 36 11.21 -6.85 -8.49
N TRP A 37 9.90 -6.97 -8.47
CA TRP A 37 8.98 -5.89 -8.86
C TRP A 37 8.78 -4.84 -7.78
N THR A 38 8.25 -3.69 -8.21
CA THR A 38 7.74 -2.64 -7.33
C THR A 38 6.36 -2.22 -7.81
N LYS A 39 5.41 -1.99 -6.89
CA LYS A 39 4.04 -1.56 -7.21
C LYS A 39 3.36 -0.87 -6.03
N SER A 40 2.10 -0.46 -6.20
CA SER A 40 1.19 0.00 -5.14
C SER A 40 1.75 1.15 -4.31
N GLY A 41 2.05 2.26 -4.97
CA GLY A 41 2.57 3.45 -4.30
C GLY A 41 1.49 4.24 -3.55
N ALA A 42 1.60 4.33 -2.23
CA ALA A 42 0.75 5.14 -1.36
C ALA A 42 1.49 6.38 -0.89
N MET A 43 1.25 7.51 -1.54
CA MET A 43 1.97 8.76 -1.26
C MET A 43 1.39 9.48 -0.05
N VAL A 44 2.26 9.91 0.86
CA VAL A 44 1.88 10.77 1.99
C VAL A 44 1.42 12.12 1.44
N PRO A 45 0.23 12.63 1.83
CA PRO A 45 -0.38 13.80 1.20
C PRO A 45 0.35 15.13 1.48
N GLU A 46 1.23 15.16 2.47
CA GLU A 46 1.97 16.34 2.89
C GLU A 46 3.48 16.08 2.87
N LYS A 47 4.27 17.12 2.60
CA LYS A 47 5.73 17.05 2.76
C LYS A 47 6.11 16.93 4.24
N ILE A 48 7.02 16.01 4.54
CA ILE A 48 7.60 15.85 5.86
C ILE A 48 9.09 16.14 5.76
N ASN A 49 9.57 17.09 6.54
CA ASN A 49 10.96 17.59 6.48
C ASN A 49 11.38 18.04 5.08
N GLY A 50 10.48 18.71 4.34
CA GLY A 50 10.71 19.21 3.00
C GLY A 50 10.64 18.17 1.87
N LYS A 51 10.43 16.90 2.19
CA LYS A 51 10.41 15.78 1.24
C LYS A 51 9.00 15.21 1.07
N TYR A 52 8.71 14.72 -0.13
CA TYR A 52 7.59 13.81 -0.40
C TYR A 52 7.96 12.41 0.06
N TRP A 53 6.97 11.66 0.56
CA TRP A 53 7.17 10.29 1.06
C TRP A 53 6.14 9.36 0.43
N MET A 54 6.54 8.13 0.18
CA MET A 54 5.68 7.12 -0.41
C MET A 54 6.00 5.75 0.17
N TYR A 55 4.97 5.05 0.64
CA TYR A 55 5.04 3.63 0.92
C TYR A 55 4.75 2.87 -0.37
N TYR A 56 5.45 1.77 -0.61
CA TYR A 56 5.30 0.98 -1.82
C TYR A 56 5.53 -0.49 -1.54
N LEU A 57 5.02 -1.37 -2.40
CA LEU A 57 5.32 -2.80 -2.32
C LEU A 57 6.52 -3.15 -3.18
N ALA A 58 7.38 -4.02 -2.66
CA ALA A 58 8.41 -4.70 -3.44
C ALA A 58 8.57 -6.15 -2.98
N ASP A 59 9.01 -7.01 -3.91
CA ASP A 59 9.38 -8.37 -3.58
C ASP A 59 10.72 -8.38 -2.86
N ALA A 60 10.72 -8.95 -1.68
CA ALA A 60 11.93 -9.22 -0.92
C ALA A 60 12.67 -10.45 -1.43
N LYS A 61 13.88 -10.66 -0.95
CA LYS A 61 14.64 -11.88 -1.22
C LYS A 61 13.90 -13.06 -0.57
N GLY A 62 13.38 -13.95 -1.41
CA GLY A 62 12.53 -15.07 -0.99
C GLY A 62 11.25 -15.11 -1.83
N LYS A 63 10.10 -15.26 -1.20
CA LYS A 63 8.80 -15.30 -1.87
C LYS A 63 7.84 -14.20 -1.38
N ASP A 64 8.24 -13.47 -0.35
CA ASP A 64 7.36 -12.52 0.34
C ASP A 64 7.42 -11.16 -0.33
N SER A 65 6.27 -10.53 -0.47
CA SER A 65 6.16 -9.14 -0.91
C SER A 65 5.96 -8.24 0.30
N GLN A 66 6.85 -7.28 0.50
CA GLN A 66 6.94 -6.48 1.71
C GLN A 66 6.86 -4.98 1.39
N MET A 67 6.58 -4.18 2.40
CA MET A 67 6.43 -2.74 2.22
C MET A 67 7.75 -2.00 2.42
N GLY A 68 8.12 -1.19 1.43
CA GLY A 68 9.20 -0.22 1.50
C GLY A 68 8.70 1.20 1.73
N VAL A 69 9.64 2.10 1.99
CA VAL A 69 9.38 3.53 2.05
C VAL A 69 10.47 4.29 1.32
N ALA A 70 10.08 5.24 0.49
CA ALA A 70 10.97 6.09 -0.29
C ALA A 70 10.61 7.56 -0.11
N PHE A 71 11.57 8.43 -0.40
CA PHE A 71 11.36 9.88 -0.40
C PHE A 71 11.84 10.51 -1.70
N SER A 72 11.30 11.69 -2.00
CA SER A 72 11.68 12.52 -3.15
C SER A 72 11.59 14.00 -2.79
N GLU A 73 12.40 14.83 -3.43
CA GLU A 73 12.31 16.30 -3.32
C GLU A 73 11.44 16.89 -4.44
N ASP A 74 11.31 16.19 -5.58
CA ASP A 74 10.71 16.67 -6.82
C ASP A 74 9.60 15.78 -7.41
N LEU A 75 9.24 14.64 -6.77
CA LEU A 75 8.32 13.60 -7.23
C LEU A 75 8.85 12.71 -8.37
N LEU A 76 9.91 13.08 -9.03
CA LEU A 76 10.47 12.36 -10.18
C LEU A 76 11.62 11.43 -9.77
N HIS A 77 12.48 11.91 -8.87
CA HIS A 77 13.64 11.17 -8.39
C HIS A 77 13.40 10.66 -6.97
N TRP A 78 13.24 9.36 -6.85
CA TRP A 78 12.94 8.71 -5.58
C TRP A 78 14.14 7.93 -5.05
N THR A 79 14.33 8.01 -3.75
CA THR A 79 15.39 7.31 -3.02
C THR A 79 14.76 6.42 -1.96
N GLU A 80 15.15 5.16 -1.90
CA GLU A 80 14.78 4.26 -0.80
C GLU A 80 15.33 4.81 0.52
N ALA A 81 14.47 4.94 1.52
CA ALA A 81 14.85 5.51 2.81
C ALA A 81 15.56 4.48 3.72
N LEU A 82 15.33 3.19 3.50
CA LEU A 82 15.86 2.08 4.29
C LEU A 82 16.47 1.02 3.38
N ASP A 83 17.40 0.23 3.91
CA ASP A 83 17.98 -0.94 3.25
C ASP A 83 17.27 -2.26 3.61
N HIS A 84 16.08 -2.15 4.20
CA HIS A 84 15.17 -3.23 4.60
C HIS A 84 13.71 -2.75 4.48
N PRO A 85 12.71 -3.64 4.49
CA PRO A 85 11.32 -3.25 4.50
C PRO A 85 10.97 -2.40 5.73
N VAL A 86 10.18 -1.34 5.53
CA VAL A 86 9.65 -0.56 6.66
C VAL A 86 8.57 -1.35 7.40
N LEU A 87 7.85 -2.21 6.69
CA LEU A 87 6.84 -3.11 7.26
C LEU A 87 7.02 -4.50 6.64
N ALA A 88 7.66 -5.39 7.40
CA ALA A 88 7.94 -6.75 6.97
C ALA A 88 6.71 -7.67 7.11
N SER A 89 6.69 -8.76 6.35
CA SER A 89 5.76 -9.89 6.54
C SER A 89 5.93 -10.49 7.94
N ARG A 90 4.85 -11.07 8.48
CA ARG A 90 4.83 -11.69 9.81
C ARG A 90 4.43 -13.15 9.71
N PRO A 91 5.35 -14.09 9.89
CA PRO A 91 5.03 -15.52 9.84
C PRO A 91 3.84 -15.90 10.74
N GLY A 92 2.90 -16.66 10.19
CA GLY A 92 1.70 -17.11 10.90
C GLY A 92 0.61 -16.05 11.10
N SER A 93 0.77 -14.85 10.53
CA SER A 93 -0.23 -13.77 10.56
C SER A 93 -0.97 -13.65 9.23
N PHE A 94 -2.02 -12.81 9.20
CA PHE A 94 -2.79 -12.52 7.98
C PHE A 94 -1.97 -11.84 6.87
N ASP A 95 -0.78 -11.37 7.18
CA ASP A 95 0.13 -10.67 6.30
C ASP A 95 1.50 -11.37 6.21
N SER A 96 1.49 -12.71 6.25
CA SER A 96 2.72 -13.52 6.23
C SER A 96 3.38 -13.62 4.85
N GLN A 97 2.65 -13.36 3.75
CA GLN A 97 3.18 -13.42 2.39
C GLN A 97 3.21 -12.07 1.69
N VAL A 98 2.24 -11.20 1.98
CA VAL A 98 2.11 -9.89 1.33
C VAL A 98 1.84 -8.83 2.37
N VAL A 99 2.54 -7.70 2.23
CA VAL A 99 2.31 -6.46 2.98
C VAL A 99 2.29 -5.31 1.98
N GLU A 100 1.12 -4.97 1.47
CA GLU A 100 0.94 -4.05 0.35
C GLU A 100 0.17 -2.79 0.79
N PRO A 101 0.71 -1.58 0.58
CA PRO A 101 -0.02 -0.37 0.90
C PRO A 101 -1.33 -0.31 0.10
N GLY A 102 -2.37 0.21 0.72
CA GLY A 102 -3.66 0.50 0.11
C GLY A 102 -3.75 1.96 -0.33
N PRO A 103 -4.80 2.70 0.09
CA PRO A 103 -4.98 4.09 -0.27
C PRO A 103 -3.87 4.99 0.32
N PRO A 104 -3.70 6.21 -0.22
CA PRO A 104 -2.84 7.21 0.40
C PRO A 104 -3.11 7.34 1.90
N PRO A 105 -2.08 7.41 2.75
CA PRO A 105 -2.25 7.47 4.20
C PRO A 105 -2.92 8.78 4.64
N VAL A 106 -3.51 8.75 5.82
CA VAL A 106 -4.14 9.91 6.44
C VAL A 106 -3.22 10.46 7.54
N ILE A 107 -2.94 11.76 7.50
CA ILE A 107 -2.24 12.42 8.59
C ILE A 107 -3.22 12.66 9.73
N THR A 108 -2.93 12.05 10.87
CA THR A 108 -3.72 12.19 12.09
C THR A 108 -2.94 12.95 13.17
N ARG A 109 -3.56 13.21 14.30
CA ARG A 109 -2.85 13.77 15.45
C ARG A 109 -1.79 12.80 15.99
N GLU A 110 -2.07 11.52 15.94
CA GLU A 110 -1.24 10.43 16.46
C GLU A 110 -0.07 10.08 15.53
N GLY A 111 -0.18 10.34 14.22
CA GLY A 111 0.84 10.00 13.24
C GLY A 111 0.32 9.86 11.82
N ILE A 112 1.08 9.18 10.98
CA ILE A 112 0.72 8.82 9.60
C ILE A 112 -0.02 7.48 9.66
N PHE A 113 -1.32 7.50 9.48
CA PHE A 113 -2.18 6.31 9.51
C PHE A 113 -2.32 5.74 8.10
N LEU A 114 -1.80 4.54 7.89
CA LEU A 114 -1.83 3.82 6.63
C LEU A 114 -2.71 2.58 6.74
N ILE A 115 -3.67 2.45 5.84
CA ILE A 115 -4.37 1.19 5.59
C ILE A 115 -3.54 0.39 4.60
N TYR A 116 -3.31 -0.89 4.90
CA TYR A 116 -2.60 -1.80 4.02
C TYR A 116 -3.35 -3.12 3.85
N ASN A 117 -3.03 -3.83 2.79
CA ASN A 117 -3.59 -5.14 2.49
C ASN A 117 -2.52 -6.21 2.74
N GLY A 118 -2.88 -7.23 3.47
CA GLY A 118 -2.03 -8.37 3.76
C GLY A 118 -2.58 -9.63 3.13
N ALA A 119 -1.71 -10.55 2.75
CA ALA A 119 -2.09 -11.90 2.40
C ALA A 119 -1.35 -12.92 3.26
N ALA A 120 -2.06 -13.93 3.72
CA ALA A 120 -1.52 -15.07 4.43
C ALA A 120 -1.01 -16.16 3.46
N ASP A 121 -0.45 -17.25 3.99
CA ASP A 121 0.08 -18.37 3.23
C ASP A 121 -0.96 -19.04 2.33
N ASN A 122 -2.24 -18.97 2.71
CA ASN A 122 -3.37 -19.46 1.93
C ASN A 122 -3.89 -18.47 0.89
N LEU A 123 -3.20 -17.34 0.69
CA LEU A 123 -3.55 -16.26 -0.22
C LEU A 123 -4.92 -15.62 0.03
N VAL A 124 -5.43 -15.66 1.26
CA VAL A 124 -6.56 -14.84 1.69
C VAL A 124 -6.09 -13.42 1.92
N TYR A 125 -6.59 -12.47 1.12
CA TYR A 125 -6.28 -11.05 1.27
C TYR A 125 -7.23 -10.37 2.23
N SER A 126 -6.66 -9.69 3.22
CA SER A 126 -7.39 -8.95 4.25
C SER A 126 -6.69 -7.63 4.54
N THR A 127 -7.45 -6.69 5.07
CA THR A 127 -6.96 -5.33 5.33
C THR A 127 -6.54 -5.15 6.78
N GLY A 128 -5.38 -4.56 6.99
CA GLY A 128 -4.88 -4.09 8.28
C GLY A 128 -4.55 -2.60 8.26
N TRP A 129 -3.95 -2.13 9.34
CA TRP A 129 -3.46 -0.75 9.43
C TRP A 129 -2.09 -0.69 10.09
N ALA A 130 -1.35 0.37 9.78
CA ALA A 130 -0.12 0.74 10.45
C ALA A 130 -0.11 2.23 10.78
N LEU A 131 0.53 2.60 11.87
CA LEU A 131 0.74 3.98 12.29
C LEU A 131 2.23 4.26 12.29
N PHE A 132 2.65 5.30 11.58
CA PHE A 132 4.03 5.75 11.54
C PHE A 132 4.19 7.11 12.22
N ASP A 133 5.41 7.39 12.64
CA ASP A 133 5.73 8.67 13.28
C ASP A 133 5.55 9.84 12.31
N LYS A 134 4.93 10.92 12.79
CA LYS A 134 4.60 12.08 11.96
C LYS A 134 5.82 12.85 11.47
N LYS A 135 6.95 12.74 12.16
CA LYS A 135 8.20 13.43 11.81
C LYS A 135 9.22 12.50 11.13
N ASP A 136 9.04 11.20 11.30
CA ASP A 136 9.89 10.16 10.73
C ASP A 136 9.03 9.05 10.10
N PRO A 137 8.70 9.14 8.79
CA PRO A 137 7.88 8.15 8.10
C PRO A 137 8.49 6.73 8.05
N THR A 138 9.75 6.57 8.46
CA THR A 138 10.39 5.24 8.54
C THR A 138 10.12 4.53 9.86
N LYS A 139 9.62 5.24 10.87
CA LYS A 139 9.42 4.72 12.21
C LYS A 139 7.99 4.24 12.43
N VAL A 140 7.82 2.92 12.56
CA VAL A 140 6.55 2.29 12.92
C VAL A 140 6.27 2.52 14.41
N LEU A 141 5.08 3.07 14.72
CA LEU A 141 4.60 3.27 16.09
C LEU A 141 3.66 2.14 16.52
N ALA A 142 2.80 1.67 15.60
CA ALA A 142 1.85 0.61 15.86
C ALA A 142 1.45 -0.08 14.55
N ARG A 143 0.95 -1.31 14.66
CA ARG A 143 0.42 -2.12 13.55
C ARG A 143 -0.66 -3.05 14.07
N SER A 144 -1.74 -3.25 13.32
CA SER A 144 -2.80 -4.17 13.70
C SER A 144 -2.29 -5.62 13.78
N ASP A 145 -2.63 -6.33 14.86
CA ASP A 145 -2.27 -7.74 15.02
C ASP A 145 -3.19 -8.66 14.20
N GLN A 146 -4.44 -8.24 14.05
CA GLN A 146 -5.46 -8.96 13.30
C GLN A 146 -5.97 -8.09 12.15
N PRO A 147 -6.52 -8.71 11.09
CA PRO A 147 -7.17 -7.94 10.04
C PRO A 147 -8.41 -7.21 10.61
N VAL A 148 -8.67 -6.02 10.11
CA VAL A 148 -9.86 -5.23 10.47
C VAL A 148 -10.99 -5.41 9.46
N PHE A 149 -10.67 -5.95 8.29
CA PHE A 149 -11.61 -6.20 7.21
C PHE A 149 -11.09 -7.33 6.32
N GLY A 150 -11.93 -8.29 5.99
CA GLY A 150 -11.58 -9.46 5.18
C GLY A 150 -12.78 -10.04 4.44
N PRO A 151 -12.57 -11.05 3.57
CA PRO A 151 -13.62 -11.59 2.72
C PRO A 151 -14.68 -12.36 3.53
N GLU A 152 -15.90 -11.83 3.57
CA GLU A 152 -17.06 -12.42 4.23
C GLU A 152 -18.19 -12.75 3.24
N LEU A 153 -18.40 -11.89 2.24
CA LEU A 153 -19.48 -12.02 1.27
C LEU A 153 -19.09 -12.95 0.12
N GLU A 154 -20.08 -13.55 -0.53
CA GLU A 154 -19.84 -14.50 -1.63
C GLU A 154 -19.03 -13.88 -2.78
N TRP A 155 -19.33 -12.65 -3.16
CA TRP A 155 -18.61 -11.93 -4.24
C TRP A 155 -17.19 -11.46 -3.86
N GLU A 156 -16.83 -11.55 -2.57
CA GLU A 156 -15.45 -11.37 -2.09
C GLU A 156 -14.66 -12.67 -2.10
N LYS A 157 -15.37 -13.81 -2.13
CA LYS A 157 -14.80 -15.17 -2.11
C LYS A 157 -14.70 -15.78 -3.50
N VAL A 158 -15.57 -15.39 -4.43
CA VAL A 158 -15.66 -16.00 -5.76
C VAL A 158 -15.49 -14.95 -6.85
N GLY A 159 -14.39 -15.04 -7.59
CA GLY A 159 -14.07 -14.13 -8.69
C GLY A 159 -12.84 -14.56 -9.48
N GLN A 160 -12.09 -13.62 -10.00
CA GLN A 160 -10.87 -13.87 -10.77
C GLN A 160 -9.75 -14.40 -9.84
N VAL A 161 -9.60 -13.79 -8.66
CA VAL A 161 -8.77 -14.28 -7.57
C VAL A 161 -9.67 -14.46 -6.35
N PRO A 162 -9.86 -15.67 -5.83
CA PRO A 162 -10.78 -15.92 -4.72
C PRO A 162 -10.25 -15.38 -3.38
N ASN A 163 -11.19 -15.09 -2.46
CA ASN A 163 -10.88 -14.67 -1.09
C ASN A 163 -10.05 -13.37 -1.02
N VAL A 164 -10.47 -12.34 -1.74
CA VAL A 164 -9.80 -11.04 -1.76
C VAL A 164 -10.72 -9.93 -1.28
N VAL A 165 -10.26 -9.20 -0.27
CA VAL A 165 -10.67 -7.85 0.06
C VAL A 165 -9.41 -6.98 0.00
N PHE A 166 -9.38 -6.04 -0.95
CA PHE A 166 -8.24 -5.18 -1.22
C PHE A 166 -8.66 -3.71 -1.24
N VAL A 167 -8.39 -2.98 -0.17
CA VAL A 167 -8.79 -1.57 -0.03
C VAL A 167 -7.81 -0.68 -0.79
N GLU A 168 -8.35 0.10 -1.74
CA GLU A 168 -7.59 1.00 -2.63
C GLU A 168 -7.98 2.47 -2.47
N GLY A 169 -9.15 2.76 -1.92
CA GLY A 169 -9.63 4.11 -1.72
C GLY A 169 -10.16 4.35 -0.33
N ALA A 170 -9.86 5.51 0.25
CA ALA A 170 -10.41 5.97 1.52
C ALA A 170 -10.80 7.44 1.39
N VAL A 171 -12.08 7.74 1.59
CA VAL A 171 -12.63 9.09 1.47
C VAL A 171 -13.45 9.41 2.71
N ARG A 172 -13.25 10.60 3.27
CA ARG A 172 -14.09 11.11 4.34
C ARG A 172 -15.34 11.78 3.77
N ASP A 173 -16.51 11.27 4.13
CA ASP A 173 -17.81 11.83 3.78
C ASP A 173 -18.54 12.24 5.08
N GLY A 174 -18.39 13.49 5.46
CA GLY A 174 -18.96 14.04 6.67
C GLY A 174 -18.51 13.32 7.95
N LYS A 175 -19.41 12.55 8.59
CA LYS A 175 -19.15 11.82 9.84
C LYS A 175 -18.77 10.36 9.63
N ARG A 176 -18.50 9.94 8.38
CA ARG A 176 -18.12 8.56 8.06
C ARG A 176 -16.92 8.53 7.13
N TRP A 177 -16.21 7.42 7.15
CA TRP A 177 -15.25 7.00 6.14
C TRP A 177 -15.94 6.08 5.14
N LEU A 178 -15.60 6.23 3.88
CA LEU A 178 -15.92 5.32 2.78
C LEU A 178 -14.62 4.64 2.35
N PHE A 179 -14.60 3.32 2.38
CA PHE A 179 -13.47 2.49 1.92
C PHE A 179 -13.90 1.76 0.65
N TYR A 180 -13.31 2.14 -0.47
CA TYR A 180 -13.51 1.46 -1.74
C TYR A 180 -12.51 0.32 -1.86
N TYR A 181 -12.99 -0.87 -2.20
CA TYR A 181 -12.17 -2.06 -2.26
C TYR A 181 -12.52 -2.98 -3.41
N GLY A 182 -11.50 -3.74 -3.89
CA GLY A 182 -11.68 -4.86 -4.81
C GLY A 182 -12.13 -6.10 -4.04
N GLY A 183 -13.17 -6.76 -4.54
CA GLY A 183 -13.64 -8.07 -4.06
C GLY A 183 -13.34 -9.15 -5.08
N ALA A 184 -12.59 -10.20 -4.68
CA ALA A 184 -12.20 -11.33 -5.51
C ALA A 184 -11.63 -10.96 -6.89
N ASP A 185 -10.93 -9.81 -7.01
CA ASP A 185 -10.37 -9.22 -8.24
C ASP A 185 -11.37 -9.09 -9.40
N LYS A 186 -12.65 -8.92 -9.07
CA LYS A 186 -13.74 -8.87 -10.05
C LYS A 186 -14.74 -7.76 -9.80
N TYR A 187 -14.97 -7.42 -8.56
CA TYR A 187 -16.01 -6.48 -8.14
C TYR A 187 -15.40 -5.31 -7.38
N ILE A 188 -16.11 -4.20 -7.36
CA ILE A 188 -15.79 -3.05 -6.52
C ILE A 188 -16.88 -2.92 -5.47
N GLY A 189 -16.50 -2.90 -4.21
CA GLY A 189 -17.36 -2.69 -3.07
C GLY A 189 -17.04 -1.41 -2.32
N VAL A 190 -17.94 -1.03 -1.42
CA VAL A 190 -17.71 0.05 -0.47
C VAL A 190 -18.09 -0.39 0.94
N ALA A 191 -17.16 -0.21 1.86
CA ALA A 191 -17.39 -0.38 3.30
C ALA A 191 -17.42 1.00 3.99
N THR A 192 -18.04 1.09 5.14
CA THR A 192 -18.14 2.35 5.88
C THR A 192 -17.74 2.18 7.35
N ALA A 193 -17.11 3.22 7.91
CA ALA A 193 -16.85 3.32 9.34
C ALA A 193 -17.15 4.73 9.85
N PRO A 194 -17.59 4.92 11.10
CA PRO A 194 -17.79 6.25 11.66
C PRO A 194 -16.44 6.97 11.85
N VAL A 195 -16.43 8.29 11.67
CA VAL A 195 -15.31 9.13 12.12
C VAL A 195 -15.46 9.29 13.64
N ARG A 196 -14.43 8.87 14.36
CA ARG A 196 -14.32 9.04 15.82
C ARG A 196 -13.42 10.20 16.17
#